data_a3c77fce7270e2ec1a6112363894ecfe
#
_entry.id   a3c77fce7270e2ec1a6112363894ecfe
#
_cell.length_a   1.000
_cell.length_b   1.000
_cell.length_c   1.000
_cell.angle_alpha   90.00
_cell.angle_beta   90.00
_cell.angle_gamma   90.00
#
_symmetry.space_group_name_H-M   'P 1'
#
loop_
_entity.id
_entity.type
_entity.pdbx_description
1 polymer ?
#
loop_
_entity_poly.entity_id
_entity_poly.type
_entity_poly.pdbx_seq_one_letter_code
_entity_poly.pdbx_strand_id
1 'polypeptide(L)'
;MRNFTLSICVVFFSVTVKAQLTEKIETDRPDQTESPYTVPKKWFQSETGFAIENDKSGTKAFAHPTMLNKYGLSKRFELRLITEFISFQTPVIIPQGNDIVTGLQPIEIGGKLALLEEKKARPKISLIFHTAIPKTASKQFQQTNWVPNFRFTMQNSLSEFISLGYNLGMEWYGEEETKPSFIYTFAPGFNLSEKWYAYLEVFGFLNPDNHPQHSVDGGIAYNFSNNTKIDLSGGFGITKNTSLKNYVALGFSFRLPVEKY
;
A
#
# COMPACT_ATOMS: atom_id res chain seq x y z
N MET A 1 10.42 -26.40 -39.93
CA MET A 1 10.32 -25.60 -38.68
C MET A 1 10.15 -24.13 -39.08
N ARG A 2 8.93 -23.59 -38.96
CA ARG A 2 8.64 -22.19 -39.33
C ARG A 2 8.66 -21.37 -38.06
N ASN A 3 9.65 -20.47 -37.94
CA ASN A 3 9.75 -19.51 -36.84
C ASN A 3 8.65 -18.47 -36.99
N PHE A 4 7.72 -18.46 -36.03
CA PHE A 4 6.73 -17.40 -35.86
C PHE A 4 7.35 -16.31 -34.98
N THR A 5 7.76 -15.21 -35.61
CA THR A 5 8.20 -14.02 -34.89
C THR A 5 6.95 -13.20 -34.54
N LEU A 6 6.57 -13.18 -33.25
CA LEU A 6 5.45 -12.39 -32.75
C LEU A 6 5.92 -10.94 -32.55
N SER A 7 5.62 -10.06 -33.50
CA SER A 7 5.85 -8.62 -33.36
C SER A 7 4.74 -8.00 -32.48
N ILE A 8 5.07 -7.65 -31.26
CA ILE A 8 4.18 -6.88 -30.38
C ILE A 8 4.28 -5.41 -30.77
N CYS A 9 3.29 -4.90 -31.54
CA CYS A 9 3.12 -3.48 -31.78
C CYS A 9 2.53 -2.81 -30.54
N VAL A 10 3.36 -2.11 -29.78
CA VAL A 10 2.91 -1.23 -28.68
C VAL A 10 2.45 0.08 -29.32
N VAL A 11 1.13 0.27 -29.44
CA VAL A 11 0.53 1.51 -29.92
C VAL A 11 0.48 2.50 -28.75
N PHE A 12 1.38 3.48 -28.74
CA PHE A 12 1.35 4.61 -27.82
C PHE A 12 0.22 5.57 -28.20
N PHE A 13 -0.92 5.47 -27.52
CA PHE A 13 -1.94 6.51 -27.58
C PHE A 13 -1.49 7.70 -26.73
N SER A 14 -1.05 8.79 -27.35
CA SER A 14 -0.76 10.07 -26.70
C SER A 14 -2.08 10.76 -26.30
N VAL A 15 -2.62 10.40 -25.14
CA VAL A 15 -3.72 11.15 -24.53
C VAL A 15 -3.09 12.29 -23.73
N THR A 16 -3.33 13.53 -24.12
CA THR A 16 -2.94 14.71 -23.34
C THR A 16 -3.83 14.82 -22.11
N VAL A 17 -3.39 14.21 -21.03
CA VAL A 17 -4.02 14.32 -19.72
C VAL A 17 -3.42 15.53 -19.01
N LYS A 18 -4.21 16.53 -18.68
CA LYS A 18 -3.83 17.58 -17.73
C LYS A 18 -3.88 16.93 -16.33
N ALA A 19 -2.75 16.44 -15.86
CA ALA A 19 -2.64 16.04 -14.48
C ALA A 19 -2.75 17.31 -13.61
N GLN A 20 -3.87 17.48 -12.93
CA GLN A 20 -4.04 18.53 -11.93
C GLN A 20 -3.26 18.15 -10.68
N LEU A 21 -2.53 19.12 -10.12
CA LEU A 21 -2.01 19.03 -8.76
C LEU A 21 -3.22 18.83 -7.85
N THR A 22 -3.29 17.74 -7.09
CA THR A 22 -4.32 17.60 -6.07
C THR A 22 -4.13 18.73 -5.05
N GLU A 23 -5.18 19.44 -4.73
CA GLU A 23 -5.12 20.57 -3.79
C GLU A 23 -4.55 20.09 -2.44
N LYS A 24 -4.98 18.92 -1.98
CA LYS A 24 -4.50 18.26 -0.75
C LYS A 24 -3.60 17.07 -1.06
N ILE A 25 -2.77 16.71 -0.10
CA ILE A 25 -1.94 15.53 -0.16
C ILE A 25 -2.81 14.27 -0.25
N GLU A 26 -2.56 13.47 -1.29
CA GLU A 26 -3.15 12.14 -1.44
C GLU A 26 -2.16 11.09 -0.93
N THR A 27 -2.59 10.27 0.00
CA THR A 27 -1.75 9.28 0.66
C THR A 27 -2.27 7.87 0.36
N ASP A 28 -1.36 6.88 0.42
CA ASP A 28 -1.70 5.45 0.38
C ASP A 28 -2.01 4.91 1.79
N ARG A 29 -1.82 5.73 2.81
CA ARG A 29 -2.24 5.50 4.19
C ARG A 29 -3.57 6.23 4.47
N PRO A 30 -4.38 5.80 5.47
CA PRO A 30 -4.12 4.76 6.48
C PRO A 30 -4.65 3.35 6.14
N ASP A 31 -5.43 3.20 5.07
CA ASP A 31 -6.10 1.97 4.65
C ASP A 31 -5.17 1.02 3.87
N GLN A 32 -5.63 -0.20 3.60
CA GLN A 32 -4.99 -1.15 2.69
C GLN A 32 -5.26 -0.78 1.22
N THR A 33 -6.31 0.02 0.98
CA THR A 33 -6.65 0.54 -0.35
C THR A 33 -5.70 1.67 -0.73
N GLU A 34 -4.75 1.38 -1.58
CA GLU A 34 -3.85 2.40 -2.11
C GLU A 34 -4.56 3.31 -3.11
N SER A 35 -4.24 4.61 -3.04
CA SER A 35 -4.80 5.67 -3.86
C SER A 35 -4.31 5.58 -5.33
N PRO A 36 -5.15 5.87 -6.34
CA PRO A 36 -4.69 5.96 -7.74
C PRO A 36 -4.01 7.29 -8.10
N TYR A 37 -3.81 8.18 -7.14
CA TYR A 37 -3.13 9.45 -7.39
C TYR A 37 -1.62 9.29 -7.30
N THR A 38 -0.90 9.97 -8.20
CA THR A 38 0.57 10.04 -8.19
C THR A 38 1.04 11.35 -7.56
N VAL A 39 2.20 11.32 -6.91
CA VAL A 39 2.86 12.53 -6.42
C VAL A 39 3.16 13.47 -7.59
N PRO A 40 2.92 14.78 -7.46
CA PRO A 40 3.18 15.74 -8.53
C PRO A 40 4.64 15.72 -8.98
N LYS A 41 4.89 16.00 -10.26
CA LYS A 41 6.25 16.05 -10.82
C LYS A 41 7.15 16.98 -10.01
N LYS A 42 8.37 16.52 -9.66
CA LYS A 42 9.37 17.24 -8.85
C LYS A 42 8.93 17.48 -7.40
N TRP A 43 7.98 16.71 -6.90
CA TRP A 43 7.63 16.69 -5.50
C TRP A 43 8.10 15.39 -4.87
N PHE A 44 8.50 15.50 -3.62
CA PHE A 44 8.76 14.37 -2.72
C PHE A 44 7.61 14.26 -1.72
N GLN A 45 7.20 13.03 -1.42
CA GLN A 45 6.22 12.73 -0.38
C GLN A 45 6.74 11.56 0.46
N SER A 46 6.58 11.68 1.77
CA SER A 46 6.89 10.60 2.71
C SER A 46 5.68 10.31 3.58
N GLU A 47 5.37 9.02 3.71
CA GLU A 47 4.31 8.50 4.56
C GLU A 47 4.96 7.57 5.57
N THR A 48 4.89 7.92 6.85
CA THR A 48 5.52 7.19 7.95
C THR A 48 4.45 6.64 8.85
N GLY A 49 4.56 5.37 9.21
CA GLY A 49 3.59 4.68 10.06
C GLY A 49 4.21 3.94 11.22
N PHE A 50 3.47 3.88 12.32
CA PHE A 50 3.70 3.05 13.48
C PHE A 50 2.49 2.16 13.68
N ALA A 51 2.68 0.87 13.92
CA ALA A 51 1.58 -0.05 14.12
C ALA A 51 1.89 -1.10 15.16
N ILE A 52 0.85 -1.57 15.82
CA ILE A 52 0.85 -2.76 16.66
C ILE A 52 -0.19 -3.70 16.09
N GLU A 53 0.25 -4.87 15.67
CA GLU A 53 -0.61 -5.93 15.15
C GLU A 53 -0.52 -7.14 16.09
N ASN A 54 -1.67 -7.72 16.38
CA ASN A 54 -1.78 -8.98 17.11
C ASN A 54 -2.32 -10.04 16.17
N ASP A 55 -1.68 -11.19 16.12
CA ASP A 55 -2.22 -12.35 15.43
C ASP A 55 -2.97 -13.30 16.37
N LYS A 56 -3.67 -14.28 15.80
CA LYS A 56 -4.43 -15.27 16.58
C LYS A 56 -3.56 -16.33 17.23
N SER A 57 -2.28 -16.46 16.84
CA SER A 57 -1.30 -17.35 17.49
C SER A 57 -0.76 -16.73 18.77
N GLY A 58 -1.01 -15.43 19.00
CA GLY A 58 -0.47 -14.67 20.11
C GLY A 58 0.82 -13.91 19.77
N THR A 59 1.31 -14.02 18.55
CA THR A 59 2.43 -13.20 18.07
C THR A 59 1.98 -11.74 17.94
N LYS A 60 2.87 -10.82 18.31
CA LYS A 60 2.69 -9.38 18.12
C LYS A 60 3.74 -8.86 17.17
N ALA A 61 3.31 -8.06 16.19
CA ALA A 61 4.20 -7.30 15.33
C ALA A 61 4.14 -5.80 15.69
N PHE A 62 5.29 -5.15 15.73
CA PHE A 62 5.44 -3.73 16.00
C PHE A 62 6.18 -3.11 14.80
N ALA A 63 5.49 -2.31 14.01
CA ALA A 63 6.11 -1.47 12.99
C ALA A 63 6.60 -0.16 13.64
N HIS A 64 7.92 0.19 13.46
CA HIS A 64 8.50 1.32 14.16
C HIS A 64 9.76 1.93 13.53
N PRO A 65 9.66 2.67 12.44
CA PRO A 65 8.51 2.90 11.57
C PRO A 65 8.47 2.03 10.31
N THR A 66 7.32 2.03 9.64
CA THR A 66 7.24 1.78 8.19
C THR A 66 7.30 3.11 7.45
N MET A 67 7.98 3.19 6.31
CA MET A 67 8.10 4.41 5.53
C MET A 67 7.90 4.11 4.04
N LEU A 68 6.96 4.83 3.43
CA LEU A 68 6.79 4.88 1.99
C LEU A 68 7.25 6.25 1.48
N ASN A 69 8.38 6.27 0.77
CA ASN A 69 8.93 7.48 0.16
C ASN A 69 8.62 7.48 -1.33
N LYS A 70 8.05 8.59 -1.82
CA LYS A 70 7.59 8.75 -3.19
C LYS A 70 8.20 9.99 -3.82
N TYR A 71 8.56 9.88 -5.11
CA TYR A 71 9.05 11.01 -5.90
C TYR A 71 8.36 11.08 -7.25
N GLY A 72 7.70 12.19 -7.52
CA GLY A 72 7.03 12.44 -8.80
C GLY A 72 8.03 12.70 -9.93
N LEU A 73 8.30 11.69 -10.73
CA LEU A 73 9.23 11.79 -11.86
C LEU A 73 8.56 12.48 -13.07
N SER A 74 7.29 12.21 -13.28
CA SER A 74 6.48 12.84 -14.32
C SER A 74 5.05 13.09 -13.82
N LYS A 75 4.18 13.65 -14.67
CA LYS A 75 2.75 13.83 -14.34
C LYS A 75 1.99 12.51 -14.16
N ARG A 76 2.55 11.39 -14.63
CA ARG A 76 1.89 10.08 -14.64
C ARG A 76 2.69 8.99 -13.95
N PHE A 77 3.90 9.30 -13.49
CA PHE A 77 4.77 8.29 -12.91
C PHE A 77 5.49 8.81 -11.68
N GLU A 78 5.39 8.06 -10.58
CA GLU A 78 6.16 8.25 -9.36
C GLU A 78 7.07 7.05 -9.08
N LEU A 79 8.24 7.33 -8.56
CA LEU A 79 9.14 6.33 -7.96
C LEU A 79 8.70 6.10 -6.51
N ARG A 80 8.89 4.87 -6.03
CA ARG A 80 8.51 4.43 -4.68
C ARG A 80 9.66 3.67 -4.03
N LEU A 81 9.91 3.96 -2.77
CA LEU A 81 10.88 3.26 -1.90
C LEU A 81 10.19 2.95 -0.58
N ILE A 82 10.13 1.66 -0.22
CA ILE A 82 9.56 1.21 1.04
C ILE A 82 10.68 0.68 1.93
N THR A 83 10.67 1.12 3.19
CA THR A 83 11.54 0.64 4.24
C THR A 83 10.71 0.39 5.49
N GLU A 84 10.89 -0.77 6.11
CA GLU A 84 10.15 -1.18 7.28
C GLU A 84 11.08 -1.69 8.36
N PHE A 85 11.05 -1.07 9.52
CA PHE A 85 11.71 -1.57 10.71
C PHE A 85 10.65 -2.19 11.63
N ILE A 86 10.80 -3.49 11.94
CA ILE A 86 9.76 -4.27 12.61
C ILE A 86 10.33 -5.12 13.73
N SER A 87 9.53 -5.36 14.77
CA SER A 87 9.78 -6.36 15.81
C SER A 87 8.64 -7.36 15.84
N PHE A 88 8.99 -8.64 15.85
CA PHE A 88 8.06 -9.72 16.18
C PHE A 88 8.31 -10.21 17.60
N GLN A 89 7.25 -10.30 18.39
CA GLN A 89 7.25 -10.87 19.73
C GLN A 89 6.38 -12.13 19.71
N THR A 90 7.03 -13.29 19.75
CA THR A 90 6.36 -14.59 19.69
C THR A 90 6.31 -15.22 21.07
N PRO A 91 5.16 -15.76 21.55
CA PRO A 91 5.07 -16.48 22.82
C PRO A 91 5.97 -17.72 22.80
N VAL A 92 6.76 -17.93 23.86
CA VAL A 92 7.59 -19.12 24.07
C VAL A 92 7.05 -19.88 25.27
N ILE A 93 6.83 -21.18 25.12
CA ILE A 93 6.24 -22.02 26.17
C ILE A 93 7.31 -22.50 27.17
N ILE A 94 8.52 -22.79 26.67
CA ILE A 94 9.62 -23.33 27.50
C ILE A 94 10.97 -22.75 27.02
N PRO A 95 11.71 -21.97 27.85
CA PRO A 95 11.27 -21.37 29.10
C PRO A 95 10.16 -20.36 28.89
N GLN A 96 9.29 -20.20 29.88
CA GLN A 96 8.16 -19.27 29.77
C GLN A 96 8.64 -17.85 29.53
N GLY A 97 8.16 -17.19 28.45
CA GLY A 97 8.58 -15.85 28.04
C GLY A 97 8.15 -15.48 26.63
N ASN A 98 8.87 -14.55 26.04
CA ASN A 98 8.67 -14.14 24.64
C ASN A 98 10.02 -14.14 23.94
N ASP A 99 10.04 -14.61 22.71
CA ASP A 99 11.14 -14.41 21.78
C ASP A 99 10.88 -13.13 20.95
N ILE A 100 11.87 -12.24 20.92
CA ILE A 100 11.76 -10.95 20.21
C ILE A 100 12.81 -10.91 19.10
N VAL A 101 12.33 -10.80 17.86
CA VAL A 101 13.16 -10.65 16.69
C VAL A 101 12.91 -9.27 16.10
N THR A 102 13.96 -8.45 15.97
CA THR A 102 13.86 -7.05 15.54
C THR A 102 14.82 -6.77 14.39
N GLY A 103 14.40 -6.02 13.40
CA GLY A 103 15.28 -5.58 12.31
C GLY A 103 14.56 -4.91 11.14
N LEU A 104 15.37 -4.57 10.14
CA LEU A 104 14.92 -4.03 8.86
C LEU A 104 14.39 -5.18 8.00
N GLN A 105 13.19 -5.00 7.43
CA GLN A 105 12.62 -5.85 6.38
C GLN A 105 13.36 -5.63 5.05
N PRO A 106 13.20 -6.51 4.05
CA PRO A 106 13.75 -6.25 2.72
C PRO A 106 13.29 -4.90 2.18
N ILE A 107 14.23 -4.10 1.69
CA ILE A 107 13.90 -2.83 1.06
C ILE A 107 13.17 -3.09 -0.24
N GLU A 108 12.04 -2.40 -0.45
CA GLU A 108 11.29 -2.51 -1.71
C GLU A 108 11.46 -1.24 -2.55
N ILE A 109 11.62 -1.45 -3.85
CA ILE A 109 11.61 -0.39 -4.85
C ILE A 109 10.49 -0.64 -5.86
N GLY A 110 9.97 0.43 -6.42
CA GLY A 110 8.93 0.30 -7.42
C GLY A 110 8.45 1.63 -7.97
N GLY A 111 7.24 1.63 -8.47
CA GLY A 111 6.61 2.81 -9.02
C GLY A 111 5.09 2.70 -9.09
N LYS A 112 4.46 3.85 -9.31
CA LYS A 112 3.04 3.95 -9.64
C LYS A 112 2.88 4.68 -10.98
N LEU A 113 2.13 4.08 -11.89
CA LEU A 113 1.84 4.62 -13.21
C LEU A 113 0.35 4.93 -13.33
N ALA A 114 0.01 6.22 -13.50
CA ALA A 114 -1.36 6.64 -13.78
C ALA A 114 -1.77 6.20 -15.21
N LEU A 115 -2.78 5.34 -15.29
CA LEU A 115 -3.26 4.75 -16.53
C LEU A 115 -4.43 5.53 -17.12
N LEU A 116 -5.49 5.73 -16.32
CA LEU A 116 -6.72 6.38 -16.75
C LEU A 116 -7.18 7.42 -15.73
N GLU A 117 -7.66 8.55 -16.25
CA GLU A 117 -8.36 9.55 -15.44
C GLU A 117 -9.83 9.18 -15.27
N GLU A 118 -10.42 9.60 -14.16
CA GLU A 118 -11.83 9.43 -13.89
C GLU A 118 -12.68 10.16 -14.95
N LYS A 119 -13.72 9.48 -15.45
CA LYS A 119 -14.68 10.09 -16.38
C LYS A 119 -16.04 9.43 -16.24
N LYS A 120 -17.00 10.13 -15.65
CA LYS A 120 -18.34 9.59 -15.34
C LYS A 120 -18.22 8.32 -14.47
N ALA A 121 -18.76 7.19 -14.93
CA ALA A 121 -18.69 5.91 -14.20
C ALA A 121 -17.33 5.20 -14.31
N ARG A 122 -16.43 5.63 -15.22
CA ARG A 122 -15.09 5.05 -15.34
C ARG A 122 -14.20 5.59 -14.23
N PRO A 123 -13.62 4.73 -13.39
CA PRO A 123 -12.74 5.15 -12.29
C PRO A 123 -11.45 5.81 -12.80
N LYS A 124 -10.78 6.55 -11.92
CA LYS A 124 -9.36 6.81 -12.03
C LYS A 124 -8.64 5.50 -11.78
N ILE A 125 -7.63 5.16 -12.61
CA ILE A 125 -6.90 3.89 -12.50
C ILE A 125 -5.41 4.15 -12.54
N SER A 126 -4.68 3.52 -11.63
CA SER A 126 -3.21 3.44 -11.67
C SER A 126 -2.74 1.99 -11.46
N LEU A 127 -1.54 1.69 -11.92
CA LEU A 127 -0.83 0.46 -11.67
C LEU A 127 0.33 0.76 -10.72
N ILE A 128 0.36 0.08 -9.59
CA ILE A 128 1.49 0.04 -8.67
C ILE A 128 2.24 -1.27 -8.90
N PHE A 129 3.56 -1.21 -8.84
CA PHE A 129 4.43 -2.36 -8.83
C PHE A 129 5.61 -2.12 -7.91
N HIS A 130 5.98 -3.13 -7.14
CA HIS A 130 7.14 -3.13 -6.27
C HIS A 130 7.90 -4.44 -6.41
N THR A 131 9.13 -4.46 -5.94
CA THR A 131 9.89 -5.68 -5.71
C THR A 131 10.81 -5.52 -4.52
N ALA A 132 10.83 -6.51 -3.63
CA ALA A 132 11.79 -6.57 -2.55
C ALA A 132 13.17 -6.94 -3.11
N ILE A 133 14.20 -6.21 -2.68
CA ILE A 133 15.58 -6.40 -3.12
C ILE A 133 16.24 -7.48 -2.25
N PRO A 134 16.81 -8.54 -2.85
CA PRO A 134 17.49 -9.58 -2.09
C PRO A 134 18.61 -9.03 -1.21
N LYS A 135 18.77 -9.61 -0.02
CA LYS A 135 19.89 -9.35 0.91
C LYS A 135 19.97 -7.91 1.47
N THR A 136 18.92 -7.10 1.35
CA THR A 136 18.90 -5.74 1.92
C THR A 136 18.34 -5.68 3.34
N ALA A 137 17.77 -6.78 3.82
CA ALA A 137 17.21 -6.90 5.16
C ALA A 137 18.25 -7.21 6.23
N SER A 138 17.88 -7.05 7.50
CA SER A 138 18.60 -7.63 8.63
C SER A 138 18.68 -9.14 8.50
N LYS A 139 19.72 -9.77 9.03
CA LYS A 139 20.04 -11.20 8.84
C LYS A 139 18.85 -12.14 9.02
N GLN A 140 18.01 -11.89 10.01
CA GLN A 140 16.84 -12.72 10.35
C GLN A 140 15.66 -12.57 9.40
N PHE A 141 15.65 -11.54 8.54
CA PHE A 141 14.61 -11.25 7.57
C PHE A 141 15.11 -11.30 6.12
N GLN A 142 16.33 -11.79 5.92
CA GLN A 142 16.91 -11.83 4.57
C GLN A 142 16.13 -12.77 3.66
N GLN A 143 15.91 -12.29 2.46
CA GLN A 143 15.41 -13.05 1.33
C GLN A 143 16.52 -13.22 0.28
N THR A 144 16.49 -14.34 -0.42
CA THR A 144 17.47 -14.67 -1.47
C THR A 144 16.98 -14.27 -2.86
N ASN A 145 15.67 -14.16 -3.05
CA ASN A 145 15.03 -13.92 -4.33
C ASN A 145 14.42 -12.51 -4.40
N TRP A 146 14.25 -11.99 -5.61
CA TRP A 146 13.41 -10.83 -5.87
C TRP A 146 11.95 -11.20 -5.65
N VAL A 147 11.21 -10.37 -4.91
CA VAL A 147 9.80 -10.63 -4.58
C VAL A 147 8.93 -9.54 -5.19
N PRO A 148 8.38 -9.80 -6.39
CA PRO A 148 7.51 -8.82 -7.04
C PRO A 148 6.13 -8.80 -6.40
N ASN A 149 5.47 -7.64 -6.50
CA ASN A 149 4.05 -7.47 -6.27
C ASN A 149 3.49 -6.39 -7.21
N PHE A 150 2.20 -6.44 -7.47
CA PHE A 150 1.53 -5.37 -8.20
C PHE A 150 0.08 -5.21 -7.77
N ARG A 151 -0.46 -3.99 -7.93
CA ARG A 151 -1.87 -3.66 -7.69
C ARG A 151 -2.38 -2.69 -8.74
N PHE A 152 -3.57 -2.96 -9.25
CA PHE A 152 -4.40 -1.95 -9.89
C PHE A 152 -5.16 -1.21 -8.78
N THR A 153 -4.96 0.09 -8.70
CA THR A 153 -5.66 0.97 -7.78
C THR A 153 -6.70 1.76 -8.54
N MET A 154 -7.90 1.80 -8.02
CA MET A 154 -9.06 2.40 -8.67
C MET A 154 -9.84 3.25 -7.70
N GLN A 155 -10.39 4.37 -8.18
CA GLN A 155 -11.26 5.23 -7.38
C GLN A 155 -12.33 5.89 -8.24
N ASN A 156 -13.55 5.94 -7.69
CA ASN A 156 -14.64 6.75 -8.17
C ASN A 156 -14.99 7.83 -7.13
N SER A 157 -15.18 9.05 -7.60
CA SER A 157 -15.76 10.15 -6.81
C SER A 157 -17.28 10.07 -6.96
N LEU A 158 -17.97 9.57 -5.93
CA LEU A 158 -19.44 9.42 -5.96
C LEU A 158 -20.14 10.74 -5.68
N SER A 159 -19.53 11.62 -4.87
CA SER A 159 -19.93 12.99 -4.60
C SER A 159 -18.73 13.79 -4.08
N GLU A 160 -18.93 15.07 -3.73
CA GLU A 160 -17.91 15.88 -3.05
C GLU A 160 -17.54 15.32 -1.66
N PHE A 161 -18.43 14.55 -1.05
CA PHE A 161 -18.28 13.99 0.30
C PHE A 161 -17.89 12.52 0.31
N ILE A 162 -18.14 11.76 -0.77
CA ILE A 162 -18.00 10.31 -0.78
C ILE A 162 -17.15 9.89 -1.98
N SER A 163 -16.11 9.13 -1.70
CA SER A 163 -15.31 8.41 -2.69
C SER A 163 -15.41 6.90 -2.48
N LEU A 164 -15.08 6.13 -3.50
CA LEU A 164 -15.00 4.68 -3.43
C LEU A 164 -13.67 4.24 -4.02
N GLY A 165 -12.75 3.83 -3.13
CA GLY A 165 -11.49 3.21 -3.48
C GLY A 165 -11.60 1.69 -3.54
N TYR A 166 -10.88 1.05 -4.45
CA TYR A 166 -10.76 -0.40 -4.52
C TYR A 166 -9.50 -0.83 -5.25
N ASN A 167 -8.88 -1.91 -4.78
CA ASN A 167 -7.67 -2.45 -5.40
C ASN A 167 -7.84 -3.92 -5.76
N LEU A 168 -7.10 -4.35 -6.78
CA LEU A 168 -6.94 -5.75 -7.17
C LEU A 168 -5.47 -5.99 -7.53
N GLY A 169 -4.87 -7.02 -7.00
CA GLY A 169 -3.45 -7.28 -7.23
C GLY A 169 -3.00 -8.68 -6.88
N MET A 170 -1.70 -8.89 -6.99
CA MET A 170 -1.04 -10.13 -6.60
C MET A 170 0.24 -9.84 -5.86
N GLU A 171 0.51 -10.65 -4.83
CA GLU A 171 1.67 -10.57 -3.97
C GLU A 171 2.38 -11.92 -3.91
N TRP A 172 3.71 -11.91 -4.07
CA TRP A 172 4.58 -13.07 -3.90
C TRP A 172 5.30 -12.98 -2.56
N TYR A 173 5.77 -14.11 -2.03
CA TYR A 173 6.37 -14.18 -0.68
C TYR A 173 7.86 -14.54 -0.68
N GLY A 174 8.47 -14.72 -1.86
CA GLY A 174 9.90 -14.99 -2.00
C GLY A 174 10.34 -16.42 -1.69
N GLU A 175 9.44 -17.28 -1.30
CA GLU A 175 9.67 -18.72 -1.11
C GLU A 175 9.33 -19.46 -2.40
N GLU A 176 10.21 -20.37 -2.86
CA GLU A 176 10.09 -21.00 -4.18
C GLU A 176 8.80 -21.83 -4.36
N GLU A 177 8.29 -22.42 -3.29
CA GLU A 177 7.10 -23.30 -3.33
C GLU A 177 5.79 -22.56 -3.02
N THR A 178 5.85 -21.30 -2.59
CA THR A 178 4.66 -20.55 -2.18
C THR A 178 4.00 -19.90 -3.38
N LYS A 179 2.71 -20.22 -3.61
CA LYS A 179 1.93 -19.56 -4.66
C LYS A 179 1.58 -18.12 -4.25
N PRO A 180 1.49 -17.21 -5.22
CA PRO A 180 1.10 -15.82 -4.93
C PRO A 180 -0.33 -15.74 -4.39
N SER A 181 -0.57 -14.75 -3.55
CA SER A 181 -1.92 -14.40 -3.10
C SER A 181 -2.52 -13.33 -4.00
N PHE A 182 -3.75 -13.52 -4.39
CA PHE A 182 -4.58 -12.45 -4.93
C PHE A 182 -5.06 -11.58 -3.77
N ILE A 183 -4.86 -10.25 -3.88
CA ILE A 183 -5.38 -9.27 -2.92
C ILE A 183 -6.51 -8.47 -3.55
N TYR A 184 -7.54 -8.22 -2.76
CA TYR A 184 -8.58 -7.25 -3.06
C TYR A 184 -8.84 -6.35 -1.86
N THR A 185 -9.22 -5.10 -2.15
CA THR A 185 -9.65 -4.12 -1.15
C THR A 185 -10.86 -3.35 -1.66
N PHE A 186 -11.69 -2.85 -0.75
CA PHE A 186 -12.86 -2.05 -1.06
C PHE A 186 -13.12 -1.07 0.10
N ALA A 187 -12.98 0.22 -0.16
CA ALA A 187 -12.98 1.27 0.85
C ALA A 187 -13.85 2.48 0.45
N PRO A 188 -15.07 2.60 0.96
CA PRO A 188 -15.78 3.86 0.95
C PRO A 188 -15.08 4.88 1.87
N GLY A 189 -14.77 6.05 1.31
CA GLY A 189 -14.14 7.17 1.98
C GLY A 189 -15.09 8.35 2.10
N PHE A 190 -14.97 9.09 3.20
CA PHE A 190 -15.89 10.16 3.59
C PHE A 190 -15.10 11.44 3.92
N ASN A 191 -15.27 12.48 3.12
CA ASN A 191 -14.80 13.83 3.44
C ASN A 191 -15.76 14.47 4.45
N LEU A 192 -15.47 14.34 5.75
CA LEU A 192 -16.31 14.86 6.83
C LEU A 192 -16.26 16.39 6.91
N SER A 193 -15.14 16.98 6.49
CA SER A 193 -14.93 18.41 6.33
C SER A 193 -13.72 18.69 5.44
N GLU A 194 -13.34 19.94 5.25
CA GLU A 194 -12.10 20.30 4.53
C GLU A 194 -10.83 19.69 5.15
N LYS A 195 -10.84 19.37 6.45
CA LYS A 195 -9.67 18.86 7.18
C LYS A 195 -9.81 17.40 7.61
N TRP A 196 -11.02 16.90 7.79
CA TRP A 196 -11.27 15.58 8.31
C TRP A 196 -11.72 14.63 7.22
N TYR A 197 -11.09 13.48 7.15
CA TYR A 197 -11.43 12.33 6.32
C TYR A 197 -11.63 11.10 7.20
N ALA A 198 -12.57 10.24 6.85
CA ALA A 198 -12.76 8.93 7.45
C ALA A 198 -13.01 7.89 6.37
N TYR A 199 -12.76 6.63 6.69
CA TYR A 199 -13.05 5.51 5.78
C TYR A 199 -13.48 4.27 6.58
N LEU A 200 -14.13 3.37 5.87
CA LEU A 200 -14.32 1.97 6.26
C LEU A 200 -13.80 1.11 5.14
N GLU A 201 -13.26 -0.07 5.45
CA GLU A 201 -12.68 -0.94 4.45
C GLU A 201 -12.97 -2.39 4.73
N VAL A 202 -13.14 -3.18 3.67
CA VAL A 202 -13.01 -4.62 3.67
C VAL A 202 -11.90 -5.03 2.72
N PHE A 203 -11.02 -5.91 3.17
CA PHE A 203 -9.91 -6.42 2.36
C PHE A 203 -9.68 -7.90 2.60
N GLY A 204 -8.99 -8.54 1.68
CA GLY A 204 -8.69 -9.95 1.83
C GLY A 204 -7.61 -10.47 0.91
N PHE A 205 -7.08 -11.63 1.33
CA PHE A 205 -6.06 -12.39 0.63
C PHE A 205 -6.60 -13.75 0.24
N LEU A 206 -6.50 -14.09 -1.05
CA LEU A 206 -6.93 -15.36 -1.62
C LEU A 206 -5.69 -16.10 -2.12
N ASN A 207 -5.14 -16.96 -1.30
CA ASN A 207 -4.01 -17.81 -1.65
C ASN A 207 -4.54 -19.20 -2.04
N PRO A 208 -4.11 -19.78 -3.19
CA PRO A 208 -4.58 -21.10 -3.63
C PRO A 208 -4.28 -22.25 -2.67
N ASP A 209 -3.24 -22.11 -1.84
CA ASP A 209 -2.80 -23.15 -0.91
C ASP A 209 -3.40 -22.98 0.50
N ASN A 210 -4.12 -21.89 0.75
CA ASN A 210 -4.68 -21.55 2.04
C ASN A 210 -6.17 -21.17 1.93
N HIS A 211 -6.85 -21.18 3.07
CA HIS A 211 -8.21 -20.64 3.14
C HIS A 211 -8.22 -19.12 2.95
N PRO A 212 -9.26 -18.58 2.29
CA PRO A 212 -9.43 -17.13 2.16
C PRO A 212 -9.37 -16.40 3.52
N GLN A 213 -8.63 -15.31 3.56
CA GLN A 213 -8.49 -14.45 4.74
C GLN A 213 -9.16 -13.12 4.46
N HIS A 214 -10.13 -12.74 5.29
CA HIS A 214 -10.86 -11.49 5.16
C HIS A 214 -10.77 -10.69 6.44
N SER A 215 -10.63 -9.39 6.30
CA SER A 215 -10.51 -8.43 7.38
C SER A 215 -11.35 -7.19 7.10
N VAL A 216 -11.66 -6.45 8.15
CA VAL A 216 -12.28 -5.13 8.08
C VAL A 216 -11.47 -4.16 8.91
N ASP A 217 -11.43 -2.93 8.46
CA ASP A 217 -10.83 -1.85 9.22
C ASP A 217 -11.56 -0.52 8.98
N GLY A 218 -11.07 0.51 9.64
CA GLY A 218 -11.51 1.86 9.46
C GLY A 218 -10.54 2.83 10.11
N GLY A 219 -10.63 4.07 9.70
CA GLY A 219 -9.74 5.09 10.22
C GLY A 219 -10.20 6.50 9.95
N ILE A 220 -9.45 7.42 10.53
CA ILE A 220 -9.63 8.86 10.37
C ILE A 220 -8.30 9.50 10.03
N ALA A 221 -8.37 10.58 9.28
CA ALA A 221 -7.21 11.41 8.98
C ALA A 221 -7.53 12.89 9.13
N TYR A 222 -6.51 13.66 9.53
CA TYR A 222 -6.59 15.09 9.71
C TYR A 222 -5.50 15.79 8.89
N ASN A 223 -5.91 16.71 8.01
CA ASN A 223 -5.02 17.55 7.22
C ASN A 223 -4.68 18.81 8.00
N PHE A 224 -3.44 18.91 8.52
CA PHE A 224 -2.95 20.16 9.13
C PHE A 224 -2.82 21.26 8.08
N SER A 225 -2.40 20.89 6.89
CA SER A 225 -2.27 21.74 5.71
C SER A 225 -2.56 20.94 4.44
N ASN A 226 -2.50 21.57 3.28
CA ASN A 226 -2.60 20.87 2.00
C ASN A 226 -1.45 19.87 1.76
N ASN A 227 -0.38 19.93 2.54
CA ASN A 227 0.83 19.14 2.34
C ASN A 227 1.20 18.28 3.56
N THR A 228 0.39 18.26 4.61
CA THR A 228 0.72 17.54 5.85
C THR A 228 -0.52 16.91 6.45
N LYS A 229 -0.44 15.63 6.79
CA LYS A 229 -1.57 14.82 7.26
C LYS A 229 -1.11 13.90 8.39
N ILE A 230 -2.00 13.65 9.36
CA ILE A 230 -1.88 12.61 10.38
C ILE A 230 -3.07 11.67 10.22
N ASP A 231 -2.87 10.40 10.52
CA ASP A 231 -3.92 9.39 10.43
C ASP A 231 -3.88 8.41 11.61
N LEU A 232 -5.04 7.84 11.93
CA LEU A 232 -5.22 6.78 12.91
C LEU A 232 -6.16 5.74 12.31
N SER A 233 -5.79 4.47 12.38
CA SER A 233 -6.58 3.37 11.89
C SER A 233 -6.53 2.16 12.81
N GLY A 234 -7.48 1.25 12.63
CA GLY A 234 -7.51 -0.01 13.33
C GLY A 234 -8.50 -0.99 12.70
N GLY A 235 -8.21 -2.28 12.81
CA GLY A 235 -9.00 -3.31 12.18
C GLY A 235 -8.83 -4.67 12.82
N PHE A 236 -9.57 -5.63 12.29
CA PHE A 236 -9.55 -7.01 12.76
C PHE A 236 -9.96 -8.01 11.66
N GLY A 237 -9.46 -9.22 11.80
CA GLY A 237 -9.83 -10.32 10.91
C GLY A 237 -11.23 -10.85 11.19
N ILE A 238 -12.06 -10.99 10.15
CA ILE A 238 -13.46 -11.44 10.26
C ILE A 238 -13.65 -12.92 9.93
N THR A 239 -12.71 -13.53 9.20
CA THR A 239 -12.79 -14.98 8.93
C THR A 239 -12.03 -15.78 9.98
N LYS A 240 -12.48 -17.01 10.20
CA LYS A 240 -11.86 -17.93 11.17
C LYS A 240 -10.37 -18.19 10.85
N ASN A 241 -10.04 -18.25 9.57
CA ASN A 241 -8.71 -18.61 9.06
C ASN A 241 -7.77 -17.43 8.84
N THR A 242 -8.22 -16.19 9.05
CA THR A 242 -7.32 -15.04 8.98
C THR A 242 -6.37 -15.05 10.19
N SER A 243 -5.07 -14.83 9.95
CA SER A 243 -4.06 -14.72 11.02
C SER A 243 -4.29 -13.47 11.85
N LEU A 244 -4.65 -12.36 11.23
CA LEU A 244 -4.91 -11.09 11.91
C LEU A 244 -6.00 -11.24 12.96
N LYS A 245 -5.68 -10.91 14.21
CA LYS A 245 -6.66 -10.74 15.29
C LYS A 245 -7.15 -9.32 15.36
N ASN A 246 -6.25 -8.35 15.49
CA ASN A 246 -6.52 -6.92 15.41
C ASN A 246 -5.22 -6.12 15.21
N TYR A 247 -5.35 -4.88 14.77
CA TYR A 247 -4.26 -3.93 14.74
C TYR A 247 -4.73 -2.51 15.08
N VAL A 248 -3.78 -1.66 15.46
CA VAL A 248 -3.92 -0.20 15.55
C VAL A 248 -2.69 0.42 14.92
N ALA A 249 -2.88 1.47 14.11
CA ALA A 249 -1.80 2.18 13.46
C ALA A 249 -1.98 3.69 13.56
N LEU A 250 -0.86 4.40 13.66
CA LEU A 250 -0.75 5.85 13.63
C LEU A 250 0.19 6.25 12.50
N GLY A 251 -0.17 7.26 11.72
CA GLY A 251 0.65 7.71 10.61
C GLY A 251 0.82 9.21 10.56
N PHE A 252 1.91 9.61 9.90
CA PHE A 252 2.23 10.99 9.57
C PHE A 252 2.74 11.04 8.13
N SER A 253 2.16 11.93 7.35
CA SER A 253 2.50 12.10 5.93
C SER A 253 2.76 13.57 5.60
N PHE A 254 3.76 13.80 4.75
CA PHE A 254 4.03 15.13 4.23
C PHE A 254 4.51 15.08 2.79
N ARG A 255 4.33 16.18 2.06
CA ARG A 255 4.92 16.38 0.74
C ARG A 255 5.54 17.77 0.62
N LEU A 256 6.58 17.89 -0.20
CA LEU A 256 7.27 19.14 -0.45
C LEU A 256 7.83 19.20 -1.89
N PRO A 257 7.94 20.39 -2.50
CA PRO A 257 8.62 20.54 -3.78
C PRO A 257 10.13 20.37 -3.59
N VAL A 258 10.78 19.60 -4.48
CA VAL A 258 12.23 19.37 -4.45
C VAL A 258 13.00 20.51 -5.14
N GLU A 259 12.38 21.15 -6.14
CA GLU A 259 12.92 22.34 -6.79
C GLU A 259 12.02 23.55 -6.49
N LYS A 260 12.63 24.65 -6.03
CA LYS A 260 11.93 25.94 -5.97
C LYS A 260 11.72 26.44 -7.39
N TYR A 261 10.50 26.80 -7.72
CA TYR A 261 10.15 27.51 -8.96
C TYR A 261 10.71 28.90 -8.98
#